data_f558de41fe964b72594eaa22e68092d9
#
_entry.id   f558de41fe964b72594eaa22e68092d9
#
_cell.length_a   1.000
_cell.length_b   1.000
_cell.length_c   1.000
_cell.angle_alpha   90.00
_cell.angle_beta   90.00
_cell.angle_gamma   90.00
#
_symmetry.space_group_name_H-M   'P 1'
#
loop_
_entity.id
_entity.type
_entity.pdbx_description
1 polymer ?
#
loop_
_entity_poly.entity_id
_entity_poly.type
_entity_poly.pdbx_seq_one_letter_code
_entity_poly.pdbx_strand_id
1 'polypeptide(L)'
;MNKEQLYKRAFGEMQTLLSRSESDVALVKAQAEFYLEEYNKLQEEQKKLIEEKEELRKEYNSLLDENNQLKEDLRKLESQPDISDVINNTTEENK
;
A
#
# COMPACT_ATOMS: atom_id res chain seq x y z
N MET A 1 6.64 -47.93 47.44
CA MET A 1 6.69 -46.48 47.52
C MET A 1 5.86 -46.00 48.70
N ASN A 2 6.41 -45.25 49.63
CA ASN A 2 5.64 -44.69 50.73
C ASN A 2 4.89 -43.42 50.29
N LYS A 3 3.99 -42.92 51.14
CA LYS A 3 3.19 -41.73 50.79
C LYS A 3 4.03 -40.48 50.57
N GLU A 4 5.11 -40.33 51.32
CA GLU A 4 5.99 -39.17 51.19
C GLU A 4 6.68 -39.14 49.84
N GLN A 5 7.18 -40.27 49.38
CA GLN A 5 7.83 -40.39 48.08
C GLN A 5 6.82 -40.14 46.95
N LEU A 6 5.60 -40.65 47.12
CA LEU A 6 4.54 -40.38 46.13
C LEU A 6 4.20 -38.90 46.00
N TYR A 7 4.05 -38.22 47.13
CA TYR A 7 3.77 -36.77 47.15
C TYR A 7 4.91 -35.95 46.54
N LYS A 8 6.15 -36.29 46.82
CA LYS A 8 7.31 -35.60 46.24
C LYS A 8 7.35 -35.76 44.74
N ARG A 9 7.06 -36.97 44.26
CA ARG A 9 7.04 -37.23 42.81
C ARG A 9 5.90 -36.51 42.14
N ALA A 10 4.72 -36.53 42.69
CA ALA A 10 3.56 -35.82 42.16
C ALA A 10 3.80 -34.32 42.14
N PHE A 11 4.38 -33.76 43.19
CA PHE A 11 4.72 -32.34 43.27
C PHE A 11 5.71 -31.93 42.18
N GLY A 12 6.75 -32.75 41.97
CA GLY A 12 7.74 -32.50 40.93
C GLY A 12 7.15 -32.52 39.52
N GLU A 13 6.24 -33.47 39.27
CA GLU A 13 5.50 -33.55 38.01
C GLU A 13 4.60 -32.34 37.78
N MET A 14 3.92 -31.89 38.83
CA MET A 14 3.10 -30.68 38.79
C MET A 14 3.93 -29.41 38.48
N GLN A 15 5.10 -29.28 39.10
CA GLN A 15 5.99 -28.16 38.83
C GLN A 15 6.48 -28.15 37.39
N THR A 16 6.80 -29.32 36.85
CA THR A 16 7.22 -29.46 35.45
C THR A 16 6.09 -29.05 34.50
N LEU A 17 4.88 -29.50 34.77
CA LEU A 17 3.71 -29.14 33.97
C LEU A 17 3.39 -27.65 34.05
N LEU A 18 3.49 -27.07 35.24
CA LEU A 18 3.29 -25.64 35.41
C LEU A 18 4.32 -24.82 34.63
N SER A 19 5.60 -25.21 34.72
CA SER A 19 6.67 -24.57 34.00
C SER A 19 6.45 -24.62 32.47
N ARG A 20 6.02 -25.75 31.94
CA ARG A 20 5.64 -25.90 30.53
C ARG A 20 4.47 -25.00 30.16
N SER A 21 3.43 -25.00 30.99
CA SER A 21 2.25 -24.18 30.78
C SER A 21 2.61 -22.70 30.74
N GLU A 22 3.46 -22.23 31.65
CA GLU A 22 3.94 -20.87 31.68
C GLU A 22 4.76 -20.53 30.42
N SER A 23 5.63 -21.44 29.97
CA SER A 23 6.40 -21.25 28.76
C SER A 23 5.50 -21.20 27.51
N ASP A 24 4.50 -22.07 27.46
CA ASP A 24 3.56 -22.08 26.34
C ASP A 24 2.73 -20.80 26.31
N VAL A 25 2.28 -20.31 27.45
CA VAL A 25 1.54 -19.05 27.56
C VAL A 25 2.42 -17.89 27.12
N ALA A 26 3.67 -17.85 27.57
CA ALA A 26 4.61 -16.80 27.18
C ALA A 26 4.86 -16.82 25.66
N LEU A 27 5.00 -18.00 25.08
CA LEU A 27 5.20 -18.16 23.64
C LEU A 27 3.98 -17.65 22.85
N VAL A 28 2.78 -18.06 23.26
CA VAL A 28 1.53 -17.63 22.62
C VAL A 28 1.37 -16.12 22.72
N LYS A 29 1.69 -15.55 23.89
CA LYS A 29 1.63 -14.12 24.09
C LYS A 29 2.61 -13.37 23.18
N ALA A 30 3.83 -13.86 23.08
CA ALA A 30 4.84 -13.27 22.21
C ALA A 30 4.41 -13.34 20.73
N GLN A 31 3.84 -14.47 20.30
CA GLN A 31 3.30 -14.62 18.96
C GLN A 31 2.15 -13.66 18.70
N ALA A 32 1.24 -13.51 19.67
CA ALA A 32 0.13 -12.58 19.55
C ALA A 32 0.61 -11.14 19.41
N GLU A 33 1.60 -10.73 20.19
CA GLU A 33 2.21 -9.42 20.11
C GLU A 33 2.88 -9.19 18.75
N PHE A 34 3.60 -10.20 18.25
CA PHE A 34 4.23 -10.15 16.93
C PHE A 34 3.19 -9.98 15.82
N TYR A 35 2.12 -10.76 15.84
CA TYR A 35 1.07 -10.65 14.84
C TYR A 35 0.33 -9.33 14.91
N LEU A 36 0.16 -8.80 16.11
CA LEU A 36 -0.46 -7.48 16.28
C LEU A 36 0.41 -6.38 15.67
N GLU A 37 1.72 -6.43 15.89
CA GLU A 37 2.65 -5.48 15.28
C GLU A 37 2.63 -5.57 13.75
N GLU A 38 2.65 -6.79 13.22
CA GLU A 38 2.57 -7.02 11.78
C GLU A 38 1.25 -6.51 11.20
N TYR A 39 0.16 -6.77 11.90
CA TYR A 39 -1.16 -6.27 11.50
C TYR A 39 -1.18 -4.74 11.45
N ASN A 40 -0.63 -4.09 12.46
CA ASN A 40 -0.56 -2.63 12.50
C ASN A 40 0.31 -2.07 11.38
N LYS A 41 1.43 -2.71 11.08
CA LYS A 41 2.29 -2.33 9.94
C LYS A 41 1.56 -2.45 8.62
N LEU A 42 0.84 -3.56 8.43
CA LEU A 42 0.06 -3.77 7.20
C LEU A 42 -1.06 -2.76 7.05
N GLN A 43 -1.71 -2.38 8.13
CA GLN A 43 -2.71 -1.30 8.11
C GLN A 43 -2.10 0.03 7.70
N GLU A 44 -0.93 0.37 8.23
CA GLU A 44 -0.20 1.59 7.87
C GLU A 44 0.18 1.58 6.38
N GLU A 45 0.72 0.47 5.90
CA GLU A 45 1.07 0.30 4.48
C GLU A 45 -0.16 0.41 3.59
N GLN A 46 -1.25 -0.21 3.99
CA GLN A 46 -2.51 -0.13 3.26
C GLN A 46 -3.00 1.32 3.17
N LYS A 47 -2.92 2.05 4.26
CA LYS A 47 -3.31 3.46 4.30
C LYS A 47 -2.46 4.29 3.36
N LYS A 48 -1.13 4.08 3.36
CA LYS A 48 -0.21 4.76 2.45
C LYS A 48 -0.52 4.44 0.99
N LEU A 49 -0.78 3.17 0.69
CA LEU A 49 -1.12 2.75 -0.67
C LEU A 49 -2.43 3.38 -1.14
N ILE A 50 -3.42 3.50 -0.27
CA ILE A 50 -4.68 4.17 -0.59
C ILE A 50 -4.44 5.65 -0.89
N GLU A 51 -3.62 6.32 -0.08
CA GLU A 51 -3.26 7.71 -0.29
C GLU A 51 -2.50 7.92 -1.61
N GLU A 52 -1.51 7.07 -1.89
CA GLU A 52 -0.75 7.09 -3.15
C GLU A 52 -1.65 6.84 -4.35
N LYS A 53 -2.57 5.89 -4.24
CA LYS A 53 -3.55 5.60 -5.29
C LYS A 53 -4.43 6.80 -5.57
N GLU A 54 -4.87 7.49 -4.53
CA GLU A 54 -5.72 8.68 -4.69
C GLU A 54 -4.96 9.83 -5.35
N GLU A 55 -3.69 10.03 -4.97
CA GLU A 55 -2.82 11.03 -5.61
C GLU A 55 -2.59 10.71 -7.07
N LEU A 56 -2.27 9.46 -7.39
CA LEU A 56 -2.09 9.02 -8.78
C LEU A 56 -3.35 9.20 -9.59
N ARG A 57 -4.49 8.95 -9.00
CA ARG A 57 -5.78 9.15 -9.67
C ARG A 57 -6.01 10.62 -10.00
N LYS A 58 -5.68 11.51 -9.08
CA LYS A 58 -5.78 12.96 -9.29
C LYS A 58 -4.83 13.42 -10.40
N GLU A 59 -3.60 12.96 -10.37
CA GLU A 59 -2.61 13.25 -11.41
C GLU A 59 -3.07 12.73 -12.77
N TYR A 60 -3.58 11.50 -12.81
CA TYR A 60 -4.10 10.91 -14.05
C TYR A 60 -5.25 11.75 -14.62
N ASN A 61 -6.20 12.14 -13.78
CA ASN A 61 -7.32 12.97 -14.21
C ASN A 61 -6.87 14.34 -14.71
N SER A 62 -5.89 14.94 -14.03
CA SER A 62 -5.32 16.20 -14.45
C SER A 62 -4.63 16.09 -15.80
N LEU A 63 -3.83 15.04 -16.00
CA LEU A 63 -3.17 14.79 -17.29
C LEU A 63 -4.17 14.48 -18.40
N LEU A 64 -5.23 13.76 -18.05
CA LEU A 64 -6.29 13.47 -19.02
C LEU A 64 -6.98 14.76 -19.46
N ASP A 65 -7.28 15.68 -18.54
CA ASP A 65 -7.89 16.96 -18.85
C ASP A 65 -6.96 17.80 -19.71
N GLU A 66 -5.66 17.86 -19.38
CA GLU A 66 -4.68 18.57 -20.18
C GLU A 66 -4.58 17.97 -21.58
N ASN A 67 -4.54 16.65 -21.67
CA ASN A 67 -4.48 15.97 -22.96
C ASN A 67 -5.71 16.27 -23.81
N ASN A 68 -6.88 16.24 -23.22
CA ASN A 68 -8.13 16.59 -23.92
C ASN A 68 -8.11 18.05 -24.35
N GLN A 69 -7.61 18.94 -23.52
CA GLN A 69 -7.50 20.36 -23.84
C GLN A 69 -6.53 20.58 -25.00
N LEU A 70 -5.38 19.92 -24.97
CA LEU A 70 -4.39 20.00 -26.04
C LEU A 70 -4.95 19.46 -27.37
N LYS A 71 -5.68 18.37 -27.31
CA LYS A 71 -6.36 17.83 -28.51
C LYS A 71 -7.38 18.81 -29.07
N GLU A 72 -8.14 19.44 -28.21
CA GLU A 72 -9.12 20.44 -28.62
C GLU A 72 -8.44 21.65 -29.23
N ASP A 73 -7.37 22.16 -28.61
CA ASP A 73 -6.60 23.28 -29.13
C ASP A 73 -5.97 22.94 -30.49
N LEU A 74 -5.43 21.74 -30.63
CA LEU A 74 -4.88 21.26 -31.89
C LEU A 74 -5.93 21.21 -32.99
N ARG A 75 -7.11 20.70 -32.67
CA ARG A 75 -8.22 20.62 -33.58
C ARG A 75 -8.65 22.02 -34.03
N LYS A 76 -8.70 22.99 -33.11
CA LYS A 76 -9.01 24.38 -33.46
C LYS A 76 -7.98 24.98 -34.37
N LEU A 77 -6.69 24.72 -34.13
CA LEU A 77 -5.61 25.21 -34.99
C LEU A 77 -5.68 24.58 -36.39
N GLU A 78 -5.98 23.29 -36.47
CA GLU A 78 -6.11 22.59 -37.75
C GLU A 78 -7.32 23.06 -38.54
N SER A 79 -8.39 23.46 -37.85
CA SER A 79 -9.63 23.91 -38.51
C SER A 79 -9.63 25.40 -38.86
N GLN A 80 -8.57 26.17 -38.47
CA GLN A 80 -8.47 27.57 -38.82
C GLN A 80 -7.82 27.72 -40.20
N PRO A 81 -8.57 28.16 -41.22
CA PRO A 81 -8.00 28.33 -42.55
C PRO A 81 -6.99 29.51 -42.65
N ASP A 82 -7.10 30.48 -41.77
CA ASP A 82 -6.24 31.65 -41.79
C ASP A 82 -4.75 31.35 -41.59
N ILE A 83 -4.45 30.45 -40.68
CA ILE A 83 -3.07 30.04 -40.41
C ILE A 83 -2.50 29.27 -41.59
N SER A 84 -3.23 28.39 -42.18
CA SER A 84 -2.84 27.64 -43.35
C SER A 84 -2.60 28.57 -44.53
N ASP A 85 -3.45 29.54 -44.74
CA ASP A 85 -3.31 30.55 -45.82
C ASP A 85 -2.09 31.43 -45.62
N VAL A 86 -1.82 31.85 -44.39
CA VAL A 86 -0.65 32.66 -44.07
C VAL A 86 0.65 31.88 -44.31
N ILE A 87 0.70 30.63 -43.89
CA ILE A 87 1.86 29.78 -44.14
C ILE A 87 2.09 29.55 -45.63
N ASN A 88 1.03 29.24 -46.37
CA ASN A 88 1.11 29.04 -47.81
C ASN A 88 1.57 30.31 -48.53
N ASN A 89 1.03 31.48 -48.16
CA ASN A 89 1.41 32.73 -48.75
C ASN A 89 2.88 33.07 -48.48
N THR A 90 3.35 32.85 -47.27
CA THR A 90 4.74 33.04 -46.88
C THR A 90 5.69 32.15 -47.72
N THR A 91 5.28 30.89 -47.90
CA THR A 91 6.05 29.92 -48.70
C THR A 91 6.11 30.35 -50.16
N GLU A 92 5.03 30.84 -50.72
CA GLU A 92 4.95 31.33 -52.10
C GLU A 92 5.75 32.58 -52.32
N GLU A 93 5.73 33.52 -51.39
CA GLU A 93 6.50 34.78 -51.44
C GLU A 93 8.02 34.54 -51.43
N ASN A 94 8.47 33.45 -50.78
CA ASN A 94 9.87 33.08 -50.69
C ASN A 94 10.40 32.31 -51.93
N LYS A 95 9.56 32.04 -52.86
CA LYS A 95 9.96 31.49 -54.16
C LYS A 95 10.36 32.64 -55.11
#